data_8b1b9ac0beee030393c9e9c1a2f6047c
#
_entry.id   8b1b9ac0beee030393c9e9c1a2f6047c
#
_cell.length_a   1.000
_cell.length_b   1.000
_cell.length_c   1.000
_cell.angle_alpha   90.00
_cell.angle_beta   90.00
_cell.angle_gamma   90.00
#
_symmetry.space_group_name_H-M   'P 1'
#
loop_
_entity.id
_entity.type
_entity.pdbx_description
1 polymer ?
#
loop_
_entity_poly.entity_id
_entity_poly.type
_entity_poly.pdbx_seq_one_letter_code
_entity_poly.pdbx_strand_id
1 'polypeptide(L)'
;GKGGVGKSSVTVNLAVALARRGLTVGLLDADIGGFSVPRMLGLSGEIQARDGKMLPLEKVVRPGLVKVLSMGFLAEEDSAIMWRGLLLNRAVQQFLEDVWWGEMDYLLIDMPPGTSDIQMGLARMLPRTEMIIVTTPPLAAQKVASRTADMARKGYLRVAGVIENMSSFVCDHGDSYELFGSGGGQRLADDIGVPLIGSIPIDPALARGGDLGRPLAEGDGPTAQAFATLATRLVTEIAPLVEMSGCSVRLLEAVDRAVGSLDSHSPLAEETTDGNGRRVEGEKRSVHAHDGPVEVDPSR
;
A
#
# COMPACT_ATOMS: atom_id res chain seq x y z
N GLY A 1 -7.56 -10.07 -10.02
CA GLY A 1 -8.37 -11.23 -9.71
C GLY A 1 -9.87 -10.95 -9.83
N LYS A 2 -10.69 -11.94 -9.57
CA LYS A 2 -12.15 -11.80 -9.55
C LYS A 2 -12.57 -10.92 -8.36
N GLY A 3 -13.61 -10.10 -8.51
CA GLY A 3 -14.28 -9.45 -7.37
C GLY A 3 -14.86 -10.51 -6.41
N GLY A 4 -14.90 -10.21 -5.11
CA GLY A 4 -15.54 -11.07 -4.10
C GLY A 4 -14.71 -12.26 -3.58
N VAL A 5 -13.44 -12.40 -3.96
CA VAL A 5 -12.56 -13.44 -3.36
C VAL A 5 -11.95 -13.03 -2.02
N GLY A 6 -12.20 -11.81 -1.55
CA GLY A 6 -11.73 -11.29 -0.28
C GLY A 6 -10.31 -10.71 -0.29
N LYS A 7 -9.85 -10.16 -1.42
CA LYS A 7 -8.49 -9.55 -1.52
C LYS A 7 -8.22 -8.57 -0.40
N SER A 8 -9.05 -7.54 -0.26
CA SER A 8 -8.89 -6.48 0.74
C SER A 8 -8.89 -7.02 2.17
N SER A 9 -9.80 -7.98 2.48
CA SER A 9 -9.81 -8.64 3.80
C SER A 9 -8.52 -9.40 4.06
N VAL A 10 -7.98 -10.08 3.04
CA VAL A 10 -6.70 -10.80 3.16
C VAL A 10 -5.56 -9.81 3.33
N THR A 11 -5.52 -8.74 2.52
CA THR A 11 -4.46 -7.72 2.57
C THR A 11 -4.42 -7.01 3.91
N VAL A 12 -5.58 -6.58 4.43
CA VAL A 12 -5.70 -5.92 5.75
C VAL A 12 -5.22 -6.83 6.88
N ASN A 13 -5.73 -8.05 6.93
CA ASN A 13 -5.37 -8.97 8.03
C ASN A 13 -3.92 -9.46 7.91
N LEU A 14 -3.37 -9.59 6.71
CA LEU A 14 -1.94 -9.89 6.52
C LEU A 14 -1.06 -8.72 6.98
N ALA A 15 -1.43 -7.46 6.68
CA ALA A 15 -0.74 -6.28 7.19
C ALA A 15 -0.71 -6.25 8.72
N VAL A 16 -1.85 -6.52 9.35
CA VAL A 16 -1.96 -6.60 10.82
C VAL A 16 -1.11 -7.75 11.38
N ALA A 17 -1.14 -8.92 10.74
CA ALA A 17 -0.35 -10.07 11.18
C ALA A 17 1.17 -9.81 11.06
N LEU A 18 1.61 -9.09 10.03
CA LEU A 18 3.00 -8.64 9.89
C LEU A 18 3.37 -7.62 10.97
N ALA A 19 2.49 -6.64 11.24
CA ALA A 19 2.72 -5.65 12.30
C ALA A 19 2.78 -6.30 13.69
N ARG A 20 1.98 -7.33 13.98
CA ARG A 20 2.08 -8.12 15.23
C ARG A 20 3.44 -8.81 15.41
N ARG A 21 4.23 -8.94 14.35
CA ARG A 21 5.62 -9.43 14.40
C ARG A 21 6.65 -8.33 14.66
N GLY A 22 6.21 -7.10 14.89
CA GLY A 22 7.08 -5.95 15.13
C GLY A 22 7.47 -5.17 13.88
N LEU A 23 6.85 -5.48 12.74
CA LEU A 23 7.18 -4.84 11.47
C LEU A 23 6.37 -3.55 11.26
N THR A 24 6.97 -2.61 10.54
CA THR A 24 6.27 -1.43 10.02
C THR A 24 5.79 -1.73 8.61
N VAL A 25 4.49 -1.72 8.40
CA VAL A 25 3.85 -2.11 7.14
C VAL A 25 3.13 -0.94 6.51
N GLY A 26 3.54 -0.54 5.31
CA GLY A 26 2.74 0.34 4.45
C GLY A 26 1.60 -0.46 3.81
N LEU A 27 0.42 0.12 3.73
CA LEU A 27 -0.75 -0.46 3.08
C LEU A 27 -1.41 0.59 2.18
N LEU A 28 -1.30 0.37 0.88
CA LEU A 28 -1.91 1.20 -0.15
C LEU A 28 -3.17 0.52 -0.69
N ASP A 29 -4.32 1.16 -0.50
CA ASP A 29 -5.60 0.75 -1.10
C ASP A 29 -5.75 1.45 -2.46
N ALA A 30 -5.57 0.68 -3.53
CA ALA A 30 -5.65 1.16 -4.91
C ALA A 30 -7.04 0.91 -5.55
N ASP A 31 -8.04 0.44 -4.80
CA ASP A 31 -9.40 0.24 -5.29
C ASP A 31 -10.28 1.47 -5.06
N ILE A 32 -10.33 2.36 -6.06
CA ILE A 32 -11.14 3.58 -6.01
C ILE A 32 -12.64 3.29 -5.93
N GLY A 33 -13.09 2.25 -6.65
CA GLY A 33 -14.51 1.92 -6.77
C GLY A 33 -15.09 1.16 -5.58
N GLY A 34 -14.21 0.67 -4.70
CA GLY A 34 -14.58 -0.18 -3.57
C GLY A 34 -13.62 -0.09 -2.40
N PHE A 35 -13.06 1.11 -2.18
CA PHE A 35 -12.13 1.33 -1.08
C PHE A 35 -12.75 0.89 0.26
N SER A 36 -12.04 0.03 0.97
CA SER A 36 -12.54 -0.58 2.19
C SER A 36 -11.49 -0.69 3.29
N VAL A 37 -10.23 -0.54 2.94
CA VAL A 37 -9.10 -0.72 3.85
C VAL A 37 -9.17 0.18 5.08
N PRO A 38 -9.41 1.51 4.98
CA PRO A 38 -9.50 2.37 6.17
C PRO A 38 -10.60 1.92 7.11
N ARG A 39 -11.81 1.63 6.59
CA ARG A 39 -12.94 1.14 7.39
C ARG A 39 -12.60 -0.17 8.09
N MET A 40 -11.98 -1.13 7.38
CA MET A 40 -11.60 -2.42 7.96
C MET A 40 -10.56 -2.30 9.07
N LEU A 41 -9.76 -1.23 9.07
CA LEU A 41 -8.78 -0.93 10.10
C LEU A 41 -9.31 -0.01 11.21
N GLY A 42 -10.55 0.47 11.09
CA GLY A 42 -11.12 1.43 12.03
C GLY A 42 -10.45 2.80 11.98
N LEU A 43 -9.91 3.15 10.82
CA LEU A 43 -9.28 4.44 10.59
C LEU A 43 -10.28 5.39 9.95
N SER A 44 -10.36 6.58 10.51
CA SER A 44 -11.16 7.69 10.03
C SER A 44 -10.36 8.99 10.16
N GLY A 45 -10.63 9.95 9.31
CA GLY A 45 -9.98 11.25 9.34
C GLY A 45 -9.51 11.69 7.96
N GLU A 46 -9.12 12.96 7.88
CA GLU A 46 -8.56 13.56 6.67
C GLU A 46 -7.07 13.30 6.59
N ILE A 47 -6.56 13.15 5.36
CA ILE A 47 -5.13 13.06 5.11
C ILE A 47 -4.51 14.43 5.34
N GLN A 48 -3.58 14.47 6.27
CA GLN A 48 -2.77 15.66 6.53
C GLN A 48 -1.61 15.74 5.53
N ALA A 49 -1.18 16.96 5.23
CA ALA A 49 0.03 17.21 4.46
C ALA A 49 1.08 17.93 5.32
N ARG A 50 2.33 17.54 5.18
CA ARG A 50 3.48 18.19 5.80
C ARG A 50 4.60 18.31 4.78
N ASP A 51 5.17 19.51 4.66
CA ASP A 51 6.25 19.79 3.72
C ASP A 51 5.95 19.35 2.27
N GLY A 52 4.68 19.54 1.85
CA GLY A 52 4.20 19.16 0.52
C GLY A 52 3.96 17.65 0.32
N LYS A 53 4.14 16.83 1.34
CA LYS A 53 3.88 15.37 1.29
C LYS A 53 2.69 14.99 2.15
N MET A 54 1.91 14.02 1.68
CA MET A 54 0.79 13.44 2.43
C MET A 54 1.31 12.55 3.55
N LEU A 55 0.67 12.62 4.72
CA LEU A 55 0.94 11.73 5.85
C LEU A 55 -0.05 10.56 5.80
N PRO A 56 0.43 9.31 5.80
CA PRO A 56 -0.45 8.16 5.90
C PRO A 56 -1.16 8.13 7.26
N LEU A 57 -2.38 7.60 7.29
CA LEU A 57 -3.02 7.27 8.57
C LEU A 57 -2.30 6.09 9.22
N GLU A 58 -2.20 6.11 10.54
CA GLU A 58 -1.45 5.09 11.28
C GLU A 58 -2.37 4.28 12.21
N LYS A 59 -2.23 2.96 12.15
CA LYS A 59 -2.82 2.04 13.12
C LYS A 59 -1.70 1.33 13.88
N VAL A 60 -1.63 1.62 15.17
CA VAL A 60 -0.67 0.94 16.05
C VAL A 60 -1.16 -0.49 16.32
N VAL A 61 -0.36 -1.46 15.92
CA VAL A 61 -0.58 -2.90 16.15
C VAL A 61 0.65 -3.44 16.86
N ARG A 62 0.69 -3.27 18.18
CA ARG A 62 1.89 -3.57 18.98
C ARG A 62 2.39 -5.00 18.78
N PRO A 63 3.74 -5.21 18.60
CA PRO A 63 4.80 -4.19 18.71
C PRO A 63 5.06 -3.36 17.44
N GLY A 64 4.34 -3.59 16.32
CA GLY A 64 4.55 -2.91 15.04
C GLY A 64 3.51 -1.85 14.71
N LEU A 65 3.48 -1.45 13.45
CA LEU A 65 2.69 -0.34 12.92
C LEU A 65 2.17 -0.63 11.52
N VAL A 66 0.94 -0.22 11.22
CA VAL A 66 0.40 -0.19 9.85
C VAL A 66 0.18 1.26 9.43
N LYS A 67 0.83 1.70 8.35
CA LYS A 67 0.68 3.01 7.72
C LYS A 67 -0.23 2.86 6.51
N VAL A 68 -1.32 3.62 6.44
CA VAL A 68 -2.40 3.39 5.48
C VAL A 68 -2.63 4.61 4.62
N LEU A 69 -2.67 4.40 3.32
CA LEU A 69 -3.20 5.36 2.37
C LEU A 69 -4.24 4.68 1.48
N SER A 70 -5.37 5.34 1.24
CA SER A 70 -6.41 4.84 0.35
C SER A 70 -6.73 5.86 -0.72
N MET A 71 -6.95 5.37 -1.94
CA MET A 71 -7.48 6.17 -3.03
C MET A 71 -8.84 6.80 -2.69
N GLY A 72 -9.60 6.16 -1.79
CA GLY A 72 -10.88 6.69 -1.30
C GLY A 72 -10.78 8.00 -0.55
N PHE A 73 -9.63 8.34 0.01
CA PHE A 73 -9.44 9.64 0.66
C PHE A 73 -9.34 10.82 -0.31
N LEU A 74 -9.06 10.54 -1.60
CA LEU A 74 -9.02 11.57 -2.65
C LEU A 74 -10.31 11.63 -3.48
N ALA A 75 -11.17 10.61 -3.38
CA ALA A 75 -12.46 10.61 -4.02
C ALA A 75 -13.46 11.30 -3.07
N GLU A 76 -13.96 12.48 -3.45
CA GLU A 76 -15.18 12.99 -2.83
C GLU A 76 -16.28 11.96 -3.05
N GLU A 77 -17.04 11.63 -2.01
CA GLU A 77 -18.07 10.56 -2.04
C GLU A 77 -19.07 10.68 -3.18
N ASP A 78 -19.26 11.89 -3.74
CA ASP A 78 -20.18 12.19 -4.84
C ASP A 78 -19.52 12.30 -6.22
N SER A 79 -18.22 12.29 -6.33
CA SER A 79 -17.54 12.37 -7.61
C SER A 79 -17.22 10.97 -8.15
N ALA A 80 -18.19 10.34 -8.81
CA ALA A 80 -17.96 9.20 -9.69
C ALA A 80 -17.14 9.60 -10.93
N ILE A 81 -16.00 10.24 -10.71
CA ILE A 81 -15.02 10.53 -11.76
C ILE A 81 -14.57 9.17 -12.28
N MET A 82 -14.81 8.92 -13.55
CA MET A 82 -14.36 7.72 -14.23
C MET A 82 -12.83 7.72 -14.32
N TRP A 83 -12.19 7.26 -13.25
CA TRP A 83 -10.76 7.02 -13.22
C TRP A 83 -10.45 5.83 -14.13
N ARG A 84 -10.05 6.09 -15.37
CA ARG A 84 -9.71 5.05 -16.32
C ARG A 84 -8.20 4.99 -16.50
N GLY A 85 -7.65 3.78 -16.43
CA GLY A 85 -6.31 3.36 -16.84
C GLY A 85 -5.16 4.33 -16.50
N LEU A 86 -4.92 5.31 -17.37
CA LEU A 86 -3.80 6.24 -17.21
C LEU A 86 -3.89 7.16 -15.98
N LEU A 87 -5.10 7.59 -15.61
CA LEU A 87 -5.32 8.44 -14.43
C LEU A 87 -5.06 7.65 -13.14
N LEU A 88 -5.47 6.38 -13.11
CA LEU A 88 -5.26 5.50 -11.96
C LEU A 88 -3.78 5.18 -11.77
N ASN A 89 -3.03 4.91 -12.85
CA ASN A 89 -1.58 4.73 -12.78
C ASN A 89 -0.87 5.99 -12.26
N ARG A 90 -1.32 7.17 -12.71
CA ARG A 90 -0.75 8.44 -12.25
C ARG A 90 -1.03 8.69 -10.76
N ALA A 91 -2.23 8.37 -10.30
CA ALA A 91 -2.58 8.49 -8.88
C ALA A 91 -1.78 7.51 -8.00
N VAL A 92 -1.61 6.26 -8.43
CA VAL A 92 -0.75 5.29 -7.74
C VAL A 92 0.69 5.77 -7.70
N GLN A 93 1.21 6.31 -8.81
CA GLN A 93 2.55 6.90 -8.85
C GLN A 93 2.68 8.05 -7.86
N GLN A 94 1.72 8.96 -7.85
CA GLN A 94 1.69 10.08 -6.91
C GLN A 94 1.68 9.61 -5.45
N PHE A 95 0.94 8.55 -5.13
CA PHE A 95 0.96 7.98 -3.77
C PHE A 95 2.27 7.31 -3.39
N LEU A 96 3.02 6.82 -4.34
CA LEU A 96 4.35 6.28 -4.06
C LEU A 96 5.39 7.39 -3.86
N GLU A 97 5.25 8.52 -4.57
CA GLU A 97 6.20 9.62 -4.58
C GLU A 97 5.89 10.72 -3.54
N ASP A 98 4.61 11.10 -3.40
CA ASP A 98 4.16 12.26 -2.60
C ASP A 98 3.70 11.89 -1.19
N VAL A 99 3.81 10.63 -0.78
CA VAL A 99 3.49 10.19 0.58
C VAL A 99 4.75 10.05 1.41
N TRP A 100 4.71 10.59 2.61
CA TRP A 100 5.78 10.39 3.58
C TRP A 100 5.63 9.03 4.26
N TRP A 101 6.01 7.98 3.57
CA TRP A 101 5.96 6.63 4.13
C TRP A 101 6.96 6.44 5.28
N GLY A 102 8.10 7.15 5.25
CA GLY A 102 9.21 6.94 6.18
C GLY A 102 9.77 5.52 6.09
N GLU A 103 10.42 5.06 7.15
CA GLU A 103 10.91 3.69 7.21
C GLU A 103 9.74 2.70 7.28
N MET A 104 9.83 1.63 6.50
CA MET A 104 8.89 0.50 6.50
C MET A 104 9.57 -0.75 5.98
N ASP A 105 9.14 -1.90 6.51
CA ASP A 105 9.66 -3.21 6.15
C ASP A 105 8.98 -3.77 4.89
N TYR A 106 7.66 -3.57 4.78
CA TYR A 106 6.84 -4.02 3.66
C TYR A 106 5.87 -2.93 3.21
N LEU A 107 5.62 -2.88 1.90
CA LEU A 107 4.50 -2.16 1.32
C LEU A 107 3.54 -3.18 0.68
N LEU A 108 2.35 -3.31 1.24
CA LEU A 108 1.26 -4.09 0.66
C LEU A 108 0.38 -3.18 -0.19
N ILE A 109 -0.02 -3.64 -1.37
CA ILE A 109 -0.88 -2.90 -2.29
C ILE A 109 -2.13 -3.73 -2.56
N ASP A 110 -3.28 -3.27 -2.07
CA ASP A 110 -4.58 -3.87 -2.38
C ASP A 110 -5.04 -3.43 -3.76
N MET A 111 -5.08 -4.39 -4.67
CA MET A 111 -5.32 -4.13 -6.09
C MET A 111 -6.82 -4.21 -6.43
N PRO A 112 -7.34 -3.29 -7.24
CA PRO A 112 -8.71 -3.38 -7.75
C PRO A 112 -8.92 -4.64 -8.60
N PRO A 113 -10.15 -5.11 -8.74
CA PRO A 113 -10.45 -6.26 -9.58
C PRO A 113 -10.21 -5.96 -11.06
N GLY A 114 -9.59 -6.88 -11.79
CA GLY A 114 -9.56 -6.88 -13.26
C GLY A 114 -8.61 -5.89 -13.96
N THR A 115 -7.67 -5.27 -13.28
CA THR A 115 -6.85 -4.19 -13.85
C THR A 115 -5.46 -4.65 -14.29
N SER A 116 -5.32 -4.99 -15.57
CA SER A 116 -4.01 -5.21 -16.20
C SER A 116 -3.13 -3.97 -16.26
N ASP A 117 -3.74 -2.81 -16.49
CA ASP A 117 -3.03 -1.55 -16.70
C ASP A 117 -2.31 -1.08 -15.43
N ILE A 118 -2.95 -1.22 -14.26
CA ILE A 118 -2.33 -0.90 -12.96
C ILE A 118 -1.20 -1.87 -12.66
N GLN A 119 -1.39 -3.16 -12.94
CA GLN A 119 -0.34 -4.17 -12.73
C GLN A 119 0.91 -3.83 -13.55
N MET A 120 0.73 -3.46 -14.83
CA MET A 120 1.83 -3.06 -15.69
C MET A 120 2.47 -1.73 -15.26
N GLY A 121 1.66 -0.78 -14.76
CA GLY A 121 2.14 0.47 -14.18
C GLY A 121 3.02 0.21 -12.94
N LEU A 122 2.53 -0.58 -12.00
CA LEU A 122 3.27 -0.97 -10.79
C LEU A 122 4.58 -1.71 -11.10
N ALA A 123 4.57 -2.63 -12.07
CA ALA A 123 5.77 -3.34 -12.49
C ALA A 123 6.89 -2.40 -12.98
N ARG A 124 6.52 -1.29 -13.61
CA ARG A 124 7.46 -0.28 -14.08
C ARG A 124 7.96 0.63 -12.95
N MET A 125 7.07 1.03 -12.05
CA MET A 125 7.39 1.94 -10.94
C MET A 125 8.13 1.22 -9.81
N LEU A 126 7.79 -0.04 -9.55
CA LEU A 126 8.32 -0.86 -8.47
C LEU A 126 8.85 -2.20 -9.01
N PRO A 127 10.03 -2.24 -9.61
CA PRO A 127 10.54 -3.43 -10.32
C PRO A 127 10.80 -4.65 -9.43
N ARG A 128 10.82 -4.46 -8.10
CA ARG A 128 10.94 -5.56 -7.11
C ARG A 128 9.59 -6.00 -6.54
N THR A 129 8.48 -5.49 -7.06
CA THR A 129 7.15 -5.88 -6.59
C THR A 129 6.86 -7.33 -6.96
N GLU A 130 6.35 -8.06 -5.99
CA GLU A 130 5.89 -9.41 -6.15
C GLU A 130 4.36 -9.46 -6.02
N MET A 131 3.73 -10.32 -6.82
CA MET A 131 2.29 -10.49 -6.80
C MET A 131 1.90 -11.76 -6.03
N ILE A 132 1.01 -11.61 -5.06
CA ILE A 132 0.31 -12.72 -4.42
C ILE A 132 -1.10 -12.80 -5.00
N ILE A 133 -1.50 -13.99 -5.41
CA ILE A 133 -2.83 -14.24 -5.97
C ILE A 133 -3.74 -14.77 -4.88
N VAL A 134 -4.85 -14.07 -4.62
CA VAL A 134 -5.92 -14.55 -3.74
C VAL A 134 -6.99 -15.21 -4.59
N THR A 135 -7.34 -16.44 -4.27
CA THR A 135 -8.42 -17.23 -4.91
C THR A 135 -9.32 -17.85 -3.85
N THR A 136 -10.38 -18.52 -4.33
CA THR A 136 -11.28 -19.36 -3.52
C THR A 136 -11.38 -20.74 -4.17
N PRO A 137 -11.87 -21.79 -3.47
CA PRO A 137 -11.89 -23.16 -3.97
C PRO A 137 -12.60 -23.39 -5.33
N PRO A 138 -13.70 -22.67 -5.70
CA PRO A 138 -14.41 -22.91 -6.94
C PRO A 138 -13.57 -22.73 -8.20
N LEU A 139 -13.73 -23.61 -9.17
CA LEU A 139 -13.02 -23.62 -10.45
C LEU A 139 -13.16 -22.30 -11.24
N ALA A 140 -14.31 -21.64 -11.13
CA ALA A 140 -14.53 -20.34 -11.77
C ALA A 140 -13.57 -19.25 -11.24
N ALA A 141 -13.24 -19.26 -9.95
CA ALA A 141 -12.28 -18.34 -9.36
C ALA A 141 -10.86 -18.67 -9.83
N GLN A 142 -10.49 -19.94 -9.89
CA GLN A 142 -9.18 -20.39 -10.36
C GLN A 142 -8.91 -19.95 -11.81
N LYS A 143 -9.87 -20.12 -12.72
CA LYS A 143 -9.71 -19.68 -14.12
C LYS A 143 -9.45 -18.19 -14.27
N VAL A 144 -10.09 -17.36 -13.44
CA VAL A 144 -9.82 -15.91 -13.45
C VAL A 144 -8.45 -15.60 -12.84
N ALA A 145 -8.08 -16.29 -11.78
CA ALA A 145 -6.80 -16.15 -11.12
C ALA A 145 -5.62 -16.59 -12.01
N SER A 146 -5.76 -17.69 -12.76
CA SER A 146 -4.77 -18.14 -13.76
C SER A 146 -4.54 -17.08 -14.83
N ARG A 147 -5.60 -16.48 -15.38
CA ARG A 147 -5.45 -15.37 -16.34
C ARG A 147 -4.72 -14.16 -15.74
N THR A 148 -4.98 -13.88 -14.46
CA THR A 148 -4.27 -12.79 -13.75
C THR A 148 -2.78 -13.10 -13.61
N ALA A 149 -2.41 -14.35 -13.32
CA ALA A 149 -1.02 -14.79 -13.29
C ALA A 149 -0.32 -14.65 -14.65
N ASP A 150 -0.99 -15.06 -15.73
CA ASP A 150 -0.46 -14.93 -17.09
C ASP A 150 -0.24 -13.46 -17.48
N MET A 151 -1.16 -12.58 -17.09
CA MET A 151 -1.03 -11.14 -17.33
C MET A 151 0.13 -10.53 -16.52
N ALA A 152 0.27 -10.94 -15.25
CA ALA A 152 1.38 -10.50 -14.41
C ALA A 152 2.73 -10.88 -15.03
N ARG A 153 2.87 -12.12 -15.49
CA ARG A 153 4.09 -12.59 -16.17
C ARG A 153 4.39 -11.83 -17.47
N LYS A 154 3.37 -11.55 -18.27
CA LYS A 154 3.51 -10.71 -19.49
C LYS A 154 3.93 -9.28 -19.14
N GLY A 155 3.58 -8.78 -17.96
CA GLY A 155 4.00 -7.50 -17.43
C GLY A 155 5.31 -7.54 -16.63
N TYR A 156 6.05 -8.67 -16.66
CA TYR A 156 7.30 -8.88 -15.91
C TYR A 156 7.15 -8.81 -14.39
N LEU A 157 5.93 -8.99 -13.85
CA LEU A 157 5.71 -9.16 -12.42
C LEU A 157 5.92 -10.61 -12.02
N ARG A 158 6.74 -10.83 -11.00
CA ARG A 158 6.88 -12.14 -10.38
C ARG A 158 5.63 -12.49 -9.60
N VAL A 159 5.02 -13.64 -9.90
CA VAL A 159 3.97 -14.21 -9.06
C VAL A 159 4.65 -15.02 -7.95
N ALA A 160 4.55 -14.54 -6.71
CA ALA A 160 5.25 -15.12 -5.56
C ALA A 160 4.51 -16.33 -4.98
N GLY A 161 3.18 -16.40 -5.14
CA GLY A 161 2.40 -17.52 -4.66
C GLY A 161 0.90 -17.28 -4.67
N VAL A 162 0.18 -18.27 -4.17
CA VAL A 162 -1.29 -18.28 -4.07
C VAL A 162 -1.71 -18.34 -2.60
N ILE A 163 -2.76 -17.59 -2.25
CA ILE A 163 -3.49 -17.73 -0.99
C ILE A 163 -4.91 -18.22 -1.34
N GLU A 164 -5.32 -19.32 -0.75
CA GLU A 164 -6.70 -19.82 -0.85
C GLU A 164 -7.52 -19.23 0.30
N ASN A 165 -8.43 -18.32 -0.02
CA ASN A 165 -9.39 -17.79 0.94
C ASN A 165 -10.68 -18.60 0.90
N MET A 166 -11.43 -18.63 2.00
CA MET A 166 -12.68 -19.37 2.14
C MET A 166 -12.49 -20.88 1.89
N SER A 167 -11.40 -21.45 2.42
CA SER A 167 -11.01 -22.85 2.16
C SER A 167 -11.97 -23.87 2.80
N SER A 168 -12.36 -23.62 4.03
CA SER A 168 -13.30 -24.48 4.78
C SER A 168 -14.01 -23.65 5.85
N PHE A 169 -15.13 -24.14 6.34
CA PHE A 169 -15.81 -23.60 7.50
C PHE A 169 -15.69 -24.60 8.66
N VAL A 170 -15.26 -24.12 9.81
CA VAL A 170 -15.24 -24.93 11.04
C VAL A 170 -16.38 -24.46 11.94
N CYS A 171 -17.30 -25.37 12.28
CA CYS A 171 -18.40 -25.05 13.19
C CYS A 171 -17.95 -25.06 14.67
N ASP A 172 -18.81 -24.57 15.56
CA ASP A 172 -18.53 -24.51 17.00
C ASP A 172 -18.28 -25.86 17.67
N HIS A 173 -18.68 -26.96 17.01
CA HIS A 173 -18.42 -28.34 17.47
C HIS A 173 -17.08 -28.90 16.97
N GLY A 174 -16.36 -28.14 16.12
CA GLY A 174 -15.08 -28.55 15.58
C GLY A 174 -15.15 -29.31 14.24
N ASP A 175 -16.36 -29.54 13.71
CA ASP A 175 -16.53 -30.19 12.41
C ASP A 175 -16.15 -29.22 11.27
N SER A 176 -15.44 -29.73 10.26
CA SER A 176 -15.00 -28.95 9.09
C SER A 176 -15.87 -29.24 7.88
N TYR A 177 -16.34 -28.19 7.22
CA TYR A 177 -17.20 -28.26 6.02
C TYR A 177 -16.56 -27.54 4.85
N GLU A 178 -16.50 -28.20 3.71
CA GLU A 178 -15.98 -27.65 2.45
C GLU A 178 -17.09 -26.98 1.65
N LEU A 179 -17.63 -25.85 2.15
CA LEU A 179 -18.82 -25.18 1.59
C LEU A 179 -18.66 -24.80 0.11
N PHE A 180 -17.45 -24.50 -0.33
CA PHE A 180 -17.13 -24.12 -1.70
C PHE A 180 -16.24 -25.15 -2.42
N GLY A 181 -16.09 -26.37 -1.88
CA GLY A 181 -15.13 -27.36 -2.29
C GLY A 181 -13.76 -27.14 -1.66
N SER A 182 -12.77 -27.94 -2.04
CA SER A 182 -11.41 -27.92 -1.45
C SER A 182 -10.31 -27.99 -2.48
N GLY A 183 -9.11 -27.57 -2.05
CA GLY A 183 -7.85 -27.73 -2.79
C GLY A 183 -7.78 -26.93 -4.10
N GLY A 184 -8.66 -25.93 -4.29
CA GLY A 184 -8.63 -25.11 -5.49
C GLY A 184 -7.41 -24.24 -5.56
N GLY A 185 -6.95 -23.71 -4.41
CA GLY A 185 -5.72 -22.93 -4.30
C GLY A 185 -4.49 -23.75 -4.64
N GLN A 186 -4.42 -25.00 -4.18
CA GLN A 186 -3.30 -25.90 -4.51
C GLN A 186 -3.27 -26.23 -6.00
N ARG A 187 -4.42 -26.61 -6.58
CA ARG A 187 -4.49 -26.86 -8.04
C ARG A 187 -4.05 -25.65 -8.85
N LEU A 188 -4.50 -24.45 -8.49
CA LEU A 188 -4.07 -23.22 -9.15
C LEU A 188 -2.56 -22.98 -8.98
N ALA A 189 -2.02 -23.18 -7.78
CA ALA A 189 -0.61 -23.03 -7.49
C ALA A 189 0.25 -23.96 -8.35
N ASP A 190 -0.17 -25.23 -8.46
CA ASP A 190 0.47 -26.23 -9.32
C ASP A 190 0.38 -25.87 -10.80
N ASP A 191 -0.78 -25.43 -11.28
CA ASP A 191 -1.03 -25.04 -12.68
C ASP A 191 -0.17 -23.86 -13.12
N ILE A 192 0.07 -22.91 -12.20
CA ILE A 192 0.90 -21.74 -12.51
C ILE A 192 2.35 -21.85 -12.01
N GLY A 193 2.72 -22.98 -11.39
CA GLY A 193 4.09 -23.28 -10.96
C GLY A 193 4.61 -22.34 -9.87
N VAL A 194 3.79 -22.07 -8.83
CA VAL A 194 4.14 -21.25 -7.67
C VAL A 194 3.67 -21.92 -6.37
N PRO A 195 4.20 -21.57 -5.20
CA PRO A 195 3.74 -22.17 -3.94
C PRO A 195 2.32 -21.74 -3.56
N LEU A 196 1.54 -22.63 -2.95
CA LEU A 196 0.43 -22.27 -2.10
C LEU A 196 1.00 -21.72 -0.78
N ILE A 197 0.87 -20.42 -0.53
CA ILE A 197 1.40 -19.76 0.69
C ILE A 197 0.60 -20.22 1.91
N GLY A 198 -0.71 -20.38 1.76
CA GLY A 198 -1.58 -20.92 2.80
C GLY A 198 -3.06 -20.78 2.46
N SER A 199 -3.89 -21.25 3.38
CA SER A 199 -5.33 -21.27 3.28
C SER A 199 -5.97 -20.58 4.48
N ILE A 200 -7.00 -19.79 4.24
CA ILE A 200 -7.75 -19.04 5.24
C ILE A 200 -9.16 -19.63 5.32
N PRO A 201 -9.63 -20.07 6.50
CA PRO A 201 -10.96 -20.61 6.65
C PRO A 201 -12.04 -19.54 6.45
N ILE A 202 -13.27 -19.98 6.22
CA ILE A 202 -14.44 -19.11 6.30
C ILE A 202 -14.70 -18.84 7.78
N ASP A 203 -14.70 -17.57 8.12
CA ASP A 203 -15.01 -17.12 9.47
C ASP A 203 -15.96 -15.92 9.40
N PRO A 204 -17.21 -16.06 9.86
CA PRO A 204 -18.15 -14.94 9.89
C PRO A 204 -17.67 -13.75 10.70
N ALA A 205 -16.76 -13.97 11.67
CA ALA A 205 -16.16 -12.91 12.46
C ALA A 205 -15.20 -12.04 11.62
N LEU A 206 -14.63 -12.58 10.53
CA LEU A 206 -13.77 -11.81 9.62
C LEU A 206 -14.53 -10.66 8.93
N ALA A 207 -15.74 -10.94 8.45
CA ALA A 207 -16.61 -9.93 7.84
C ALA A 207 -17.06 -8.90 8.88
N ARG A 208 -17.58 -9.36 10.02
CA ARG A 208 -18.01 -8.48 11.10
C ARG A 208 -16.87 -7.61 11.65
N GLY A 209 -15.68 -8.19 11.80
CA GLY A 209 -14.49 -7.48 12.24
C GLY A 209 -14.12 -6.36 11.25
N GLY A 210 -14.16 -6.65 9.95
CA GLY A 210 -13.94 -5.66 8.90
C GLY A 210 -14.95 -4.51 8.92
N ASP A 211 -16.23 -4.79 9.17
CA ASP A 211 -17.26 -3.76 9.29
C ASP A 211 -17.10 -2.88 10.55
N LEU A 212 -16.57 -3.46 11.62
CA LEU A 212 -16.36 -2.78 12.90
C LEU A 212 -14.97 -2.13 13.04
N GLY A 213 -14.12 -2.23 12.03
CA GLY A 213 -12.73 -1.71 12.07
C GLY A 213 -11.82 -2.48 13.04
N ARG A 214 -12.11 -3.74 13.26
CA ARG A 214 -11.39 -4.65 14.17
C ARG A 214 -10.92 -5.88 13.39
N PRO A 215 -9.77 -5.80 12.71
CA PRO A 215 -9.24 -6.92 11.94
C PRO A 215 -9.09 -8.18 12.80
N LEU A 216 -9.51 -9.32 12.28
CA LEU A 216 -9.51 -10.56 13.05
C LEU A 216 -8.09 -11.04 13.39
N ALA A 217 -7.11 -10.64 12.60
CA ALA A 217 -5.68 -10.92 12.85
C ALA A 217 -5.13 -10.23 14.11
N GLU A 218 -5.85 -9.29 14.74
CA GLU A 218 -5.50 -8.74 16.06
C GLU A 218 -5.78 -9.74 17.20
N GLY A 219 -6.65 -10.71 16.98
CA GLY A 219 -7.01 -11.74 17.95
C GLY A 219 -6.08 -12.95 17.93
N ASP A 220 -6.51 -14.03 18.64
CA ASP A 220 -5.73 -15.26 18.79
C ASP A 220 -6.50 -16.52 18.33
N GLY A 221 -7.65 -16.35 17.70
CA GLY A 221 -8.45 -17.46 17.18
C GLY A 221 -7.82 -18.18 15.98
N PRO A 222 -8.44 -19.28 15.49
CA PRO A 222 -7.90 -20.09 14.39
C PRO A 222 -7.62 -19.28 13.12
N THR A 223 -8.50 -18.34 12.77
CA THR A 223 -8.32 -17.47 11.60
C THR A 223 -7.17 -16.48 11.79
N ALA A 224 -7.00 -15.93 13.00
CA ALA A 224 -5.85 -15.10 13.32
C ALA A 224 -4.53 -15.89 13.23
N GLN A 225 -4.53 -17.14 13.66
CA GLN A 225 -3.38 -18.05 13.54
C GLN A 225 -3.06 -18.37 12.07
N ALA A 226 -4.07 -18.53 11.22
CA ALA A 226 -3.86 -18.70 9.78
C ALA A 226 -3.14 -17.48 9.18
N PHE A 227 -3.55 -16.26 9.53
CA PHE A 227 -2.86 -15.05 9.10
C PHE A 227 -1.44 -14.93 9.69
N ALA A 228 -1.23 -15.31 10.95
CA ALA A 228 0.10 -15.35 11.55
C ALA A 228 1.04 -16.32 10.84
N THR A 229 0.54 -17.48 10.43
CA THR A 229 1.27 -18.46 9.62
C THR A 229 1.60 -17.90 8.25
N LEU A 230 0.65 -17.25 7.57
CA LEU A 230 0.88 -16.57 6.30
C LEU A 230 1.96 -15.49 6.42
N ALA A 231 1.88 -14.64 7.45
CA ALA A 231 2.88 -13.61 7.71
C ALA A 231 4.27 -14.21 7.95
N THR A 232 4.35 -15.32 8.69
CA THR A 232 5.62 -16.02 8.91
C THR A 232 6.20 -16.51 7.58
N ARG A 233 5.42 -17.22 6.77
CA ARG A 233 5.89 -17.74 5.49
C ARG A 233 6.25 -16.61 4.51
N LEU A 234 5.53 -15.50 4.54
CA LEU A 234 5.88 -14.34 3.72
C LEU A 234 7.28 -13.85 4.06
N VAL A 235 7.57 -13.64 5.34
CA VAL A 235 8.86 -13.08 5.80
C VAL A 235 10.01 -14.07 5.65
N THR A 236 9.77 -15.37 5.81
CA THR A 236 10.86 -16.38 5.83
C THR A 236 11.11 -17.03 4.47
N GLU A 237 10.08 -17.19 3.63
CA GLU A 237 10.16 -18.02 2.42
C GLU A 237 9.89 -17.24 1.14
N ILE A 238 8.91 -16.33 1.16
CA ILE A 238 8.37 -15.73 -0.06
C ILE A 238 9.09 -14.42 -0.40
N ALA A 239 9.10 -13.49 0.53
CA ALA A 239 9.70 -12.16 0.38
C ALA A 239 10.48 -11.79 1.65
N PRO A 240 11.59 -12.48 1.96
CA PRO A 240 12.39 -12.15 3.13
C PRO A 240 12.95 -10.74 3.03
N LEU A 241 13.05 -10.06 4.19
CA LEU A 241 13.69 -8.77 4.29
C LEU A 241 15.15 -8.89 3.84
N VAL A 242 15.52 -8.08 2.87
CA VAL A 242 16.91 -8.03 2.40
C VAL A 242 17.63 -7.01 3.27
N GLU A 243 18.44 -7.50 4.19
CA GLU A 243 19.41 -6.64 4.87
C GLU A 243 20.41 -6.12 3.84
N MET A 244 20.36 -4.81 3.57
CA MET A 244 21.39 -4.16 2.77
C MET A 244 22.66 -4.05 3.63
N SER A 245 23.39 -5.15 3.76
CA SER A 245 24.65 -5.19 4.48
C SER A 245 25.83 -4.94 3.54
N GLY A 246 26.76 -4.08 3.95
CA GLY A 246 28.07 -3.96 3.33
C GLY A 246 28.24 -2.87 2.28
N CYS A 247 28.83 -3.19 1.13
CA CYS A 247 29.26 -2.24 0.10
C CYS A 247 28.11 -1.40 -0.50
N SER A 248 26.90 -1.94 -0.59
CA SER A 248 25.75 -1.23 -1.20
C SER A 248 25.26 -0.07 -0.34
N VAL A 249 25.24 -0.22 1.00
CA VAL A 249 24.87 0.88 1.93
C VAL A 249 25.91 1.99 1.85
N ARG A 250 27.19 1.65 1.88
CA ARG A 250 28.29 2.62 1.76
C ARG A 250 28.27 3.36 0.41
N LEU A 251 27.87 2.69 -0.67
CA LEU A 251 27.74 3.29 -1.99
C LEU A 251 26.56 4.27 -2.03
N LEU A 252 25.40 3.90 -1.47
CA LEU A 252 24.22 4.78 -1.38
C LEU A 252 24.53 6.01 -0.50
N GLU A 253 25.11 5.82 0.66
CA GLU A 253 25.53 6.92 1.52
C GLU A 253 26.60 7.82 0.88
N ALA A 254 27.46 7.26 0.02
CA ALA A 254 28.44 8.04 -0.73
C ALA A 254 27.77 8.83 -1.86
N VAL A 255 26.77 8.28 -2.52
CA VAL A 255 25.96 8.95 -3.55
C VAL A 255 25.14 10.07 -2.94
N ASP A 256 24.43 9.82 -1.82
CA ASP A 256 23.63 10.84 -1.12
C ASP A 256 24.50 11.99 -0.63
N ARG A 257 25.71 11.71 -0.11
CA ARG A 257 26.69 12.75 0.27
C ARG A 257 27.17 13.54 -0.95
N ALA A 258 27.40 12.88 -2.07
CA ALA A 258 27.86 13.55 -3.29
C ALA A 258 26.76 14.45 -3.89
N VAL A 259 25.50 13.99 -3.91
CA VAL A 259 24.35 14.77 -4.39
C VAL A 259 24.05 15.92 -3.44
N GLY A 260 24.02 15.70 -2.13
CA GLY A 260 23.79 16.76 -1.14
C GLY A 260 24.90 17.84 -1.12
N SER A 261 26.13 17.50 -1.55
CA SER A 261 27.20 18.49 -1.71
C SER A 261 27.07 19.32 -2.99
N LEU A 262 26.35 18.84 -4.00
CA LEU A 262 26.08 19.59 -5.24
C LEU A 262 25.00 20.66 -5.03
N ASP A 263 24.01 20.42 -4.19
CA ASP A 263 22.96 21.38 -3.87
C ASP A 263 23.44 22.53 -2.96
N SER A 264 24.55 22.34 -2.25
CA SER A 264 25.13 23.36 -1.40
C SER A 264 26.10 24.34 -2.12
N HIS A 265 26.39 24.14 -3.41
CA HIS A 265 27.26 24.94 -4.23
C HIS A 265 26.58 25.50 -5.48
N SER A 266 25.52 26.25 -5.30
CA SER A 266 25.01 27.13 -6.37
C SER A 266 24.95 28.58 -5.89
N PRO A 267 26.01 29.34 -6.03
CA PRO A 267 25.92 30.80 -5.99
C PRO A 267 25.72 31.30 -7.43
N LEU A 268 24.48 31.31 -7.90
CA LEU A 268 24.15 32.22 -9.00
C LEU A 268 24.01 33.63 -8.41
N ALA A 269 25.14 34.30 -8.27
CA ALA A 269 25.15 35.75 -8.19
C ALA A 269 24.88 36.29 -9.59
N GLU A 270 23.67 36.79 -9.81
CA GLU A 270 23.37 37.61 -10.99
C GLU A 270 24.19 38.92 -10.86
N GLU A 271 25.26 38.98 -11.61
CA GLU A 271 25.93 40.27 -11.89
C GLU A 271 25.08 41.09 -12.85
N THR A 272 24.29 42.01 -12.33
CA THR A 272 23.69 43.06 -13.14
C THR A 272 24.69 44.23 -13.29
N THR A 273 25.28 44.37 -14.47
CA THR A 273 26.03 45.57 -14.88
C THR A 273 25.07 46.58 -15.53
N ASP A 274 25.17 47.85 -15.12
CA ASP A 274 24.50 48.91 -15.85
C ASP A 274 25.18 49.17 -17.21
N GLY A 275 24.47 49.82 -18.13
CA GLY A 275 24.93 50.07 -19.50
C GLY A 275 26.21 50.91 -19.61
N ASN A 276 26.95 51.13 -18.54
CA ASN A 276 28.14 51.98 -18.51
C ASN A 276 29.30 51.36 -17.73
N GLY A 277 29.24 50.08 -17.35
CA GLY A 277 30.39 49.31 -16.84
C GLY A 277 30.86 49.62 -15.41
N ARG A 278 30.01 50.18 -14.53
CA ARG A 278 30.36 50.44 -13.11
C ARG A 278 29.59 49.54 -12.16
N ARG A 279 30.28 49.00 -11.15
CA ARG A 279 29.70 48.25 -10.02
C ARG A 279 28.88 49.20 -9.14
N VAL A 280 27.65 48.79 -8.78
CA VAL A 280 26.81 49.47 -7.81
C VAL A 280 26.53 48.51 -6.64
N GLU A 281 26.97 48.91 -5.43
CA GLU A 281 26.63 48.23 -4.18
C GLU A 281 25.19 48.55 -3.79
N GLY A 282 24.34 47.53 -3.67
CA GLY A 282 22.93 47.64 -3.31
C GLY A 282 22.71 47.74 -1.81
N GLU A 283 22.18 48.87 -1.38
CA GLU A 283 21.78 49.21 -0.01
C GLU A 283 20.54 48.40 0.42
N LYS A 284 20.62 47.73 1.55
CA LYS A 284 19.53 46.97 2.16
C LYS A 284 18.44 47.89 2.71
N ARG A 285 17.28 47.98 2.07
CA ARG A 285 16.09 48.58 2.67
C ARG A 285 15.28 47.53 3.44
N SER A 286 15.18 47.76 4.75
CA SER A 286 14.24 47.05 5.66
C SER A 286 12.82 47.51 5.41
N VAL A 287 11.93 46.59 5.11
CA VAL A 287 10.48 46.85 5.04
C VAL A 287 9.86 46.49 6.39
N HIS A 288 9.40 47.53 7.10
CA HIS A 288 8.56 47.36 8.31
C HIS A 288 7.16 46.94 7.92
N ALA A 289 6.67 45.84 8.54
CA ALA A 289 5.28 45.46 8.52
C ALA A 289 4.47 46.39 9.42
N HIS A 290 3.35 46.91 8.87
CA HIS A 290 2.33 47.61 9.62
C HIS A 290 1.17 46.62 9.87
N ASP A 291 1.01 46.27 11.13
CA ASP A 291 -0.22 45.63 11.68
C ASP A 291 -1.24 46.74 11.94
N GLY A 292 -2.47 46.56 11.41
CA GLY A 292 -3.63 47.32 11.78
C GLY A 292 -4.89 46.44 11.71
N PRO A 293 -5.73 46.39 12.75
CA PRO A 293 -6.88 45.50 12.80
C PRO A 293 -8.02 46.00 11.96
N VAL A 294 -8.64 45.10 11.20
CA VAL A 294 -9.91 45.33 10.47
C VAL A 294 -11.06 44.96 11.38
N GLU A 295 -11.85 45.96 11.73
CA GLU A 295 -13.13 45.88 12.45
C GLU A 295 -14.21 45.38 11.50
N VAL A 296 -14.92 44.29 11.85
CA VAL A 296 -16.04 43.71 11.10
C VAL A 296 -17.34 44.15 11.75
N ASP A 297 -18.16 44.91 11.01
CA ASP A 297 -19.52 45.33 11.36
C ASP A 297 -20.52 44.16 11.19
N PRO A 298 -21.32 43.79 12.21
CA PRO A 298 -22.28 42.72 12.13
C PRO A 298 -23.69 43.24 11.79
N SER A 299 -23.94 43.73 10.57
CA SER A 299 -25.31 43.97 10.10
C SER A 299 -25.38 44.13 8.57
N ARG A 300 -25.40 42.92 7.91
CA ARG A 300 -26.20 42.74 6.67
C ARG A 300 -26.17 41.24 6.28
#